data_a0c6d61d65c54f4baa87b90a6169ebe9
#
_entry.id   a0c6d61d65c54f4baa87b90a6169ebe9
#
_cell.length_a   1.000
_cell.length_b   1.000
_cell.length_c   1.000
_cell.angle_alpha   90.00
_cell.angle_beta   90.00
_cell.angle_gamma   90.00
#
_symmetry.space_group_name_H-M   'P 1'
#
loop_
_entity.id
_entity.type
_entity.pdbx_description
1 polymer ?
#
loop_
_entity_poly.entity_id
_entity_poly.type
_entity_poly.pdbx_seq_one_letter_code
_entity_poly.pdbx_strand_id
1 'polypeptide(L)'
;ENRARFAIEAATAIAEEIGADRTAIRLSPASALWGIDEGAQSAELYRYLVAELDALGLAYLHLSHPGDEALVADLRSLWRGNLVLNRPGRPRDQFGADIASGLAELESYGQTVLANPDFVERLESDGPMNPADPSTYFGGSDKGYIDYPTLADAAA
;
A
#
# COMPACT_ATOMS: atom_id res chain seq x y z
N GLU A 1 0.27 20.12 12.34
CA GLU A 1 1.72 20.41 12.20
C GLU A 1 2.57 19.54 13.14
N ASN A 2 2.46 19.67 14.46
CA ASN A 2 3.34 18.97 15.41
C ASN A 2 3.31 17.43 15.28
N ARG A 3 2.15 16.83 14.98
CA ARG A 3 2.01 15.36 14.78
C ARG A 3 2.69 14.85 13.50
N ALA A 4 2.78 15.68 12.47
CA ALA A 4 3.43 15.34 11.19
C ALA A 4 4.94 15.59 11.20
N ARG A 5 5.45 16.39 12.12
CA ARG A 5 6.82 16.90 12.12
C ARG A 5 7.87 15.79 12.03
N PHE A 6 7.76 14.75 12.84
CA PHE A 6 8.74 13.66 12.83
C PHE A 6 8.80 12.95 11.47
N ALA A 7 7.66 12.69 10.84
CA ALA A 7 7.64 12.03 9.52
C ALA A 7 8.26 12.92 8.43
N ILE A 8 8.00 14.23 8.48
CA ILE A 8 8.57 15.20 7.54
C ILE A 8 10.08 15.32 7.75
N GLU A 9 10.54 15.51 8.97
CA GLU A 9 11.98 15.62 9.30
C GLU A 9 12.74 14.34 8.92
N ALA A 10 12.19 13.16 9.20
CA ALA A 10 12.80 11.89 8.84
C ALA A 10 12.89 11.71 7.32
N ALA A 11 11.81 11.99 6.58
CA ALA A 11 11.80 11.90 5.12
C ALA A 11 12.80 12.90 4.49
N THR A 12 12.85 14.12 5.02
CA THR A 12 13.79 15.15 4.59
C THR A 12 15.24 14.70 4.79
N ALA A 13 15.58 14.24 6.00
CA ALA A 13 16.95 13.81 6.30
C ALA A 13 17.40 12.63 5.43
N ILE A 14 16.51 11.68 5.14
CA ILE A 14 16.80 10.56 4.23
C ILE A 14 16.99 11.07 2.80
N ALA A 15 16.10 11.95 2.32
CA ALA A 15 16.17 12.49 0.97
C ALA A 15 17.45 13.35 0.76
N GLU A 16 17.89 14.09 1.78
CA GLU A 16 19.15 14.83 1.74
C GLU A 16 20.37 13.92 1.67
N GLU A 17 20.35 12.77 2.35
CA GLU A 17 21.49 11.83 2.41
C GLU A 17 21.62 10.97 1.14
N ILE A 18 20.51 10.39 0.64
CA ILE A 18 20.54 9.40 -0.45
C ILE A 18 19.91 9.88 -1.77
N GLY A 19 19.29 11.05 -1.77
CA GLY A 19 18.54 11.61 -2.90
C GLY A 19 17.04 11.40 -2.78
N ALA A 20 16.27 12.41 -3.14
CA ALA A 20 14.80 12.35 -3.12
C ALA A 20 14.25 11.33 -4.12
N ASP A 21 14.91 11.16 -5.27
CA ASP A 21 14.60 10.19 -6.31
C ASP A 21 14.79 8.73 -5.88
N ARG A 22 15.45 8.49 -4.74
CA ARG A 22 15.66 7.17 -4.11
C ARG A 22 14.91 7.01 -2.80
N THR A 23 14.19 8.03 -2.37
CA THR A 23 13.44 8.05 -1.12
C THR A 23 11.97 7.96 -1.41
N ALA A 24 11.28 7.10 -0.70
CA ALA A 24 9.82 6.96 -0.74
C ALA A 24 9.26 6.86 0.68
N ILE A 25 7.97 7.10 0.81
CA ILE A 25 7.30 6.95 2.11
C ILE A 25 6.01 6.15 1.95
N ARG A 26 5.74 5.28 2.94
CA ARG A 26 4.45 4.58 3.04
C ARG A 26 3.64 5.16 4.20
N LEU A 27 2.40 5.51 3.91
CA LEU A 27 1.41 5.99 4.85
C LEU A 27 0.21 5.04 4.90
N SER A 28 -0.41 4.93 6.07
CA SER A 28 -1.55 4.02 6.31
C SER A 28 -2.68 4.76 7.04
N PRO A 29 -3.33 5.75 6.40
CA PRO A 29 -4.42 6.49 7.03
C PRO A 29 -5.51 5.54 7.50
N ALA A 30 -6.10 5.83 8.66
CA ALA A 30 -7.16 5.05 9.28
C ALA A 30 -6.79 3.56 9.55
N SER A 31 -5.52 3.26 9.69
CA SER A 31 -5.09 1.91 10.11
C SER A 31 -5.44 1.68 11.57
N ALA A 32 -6.25 0.65 11.83
CA ALA A 32 -6.59 0.20 13.19
C ALA A 32 -5.68 -0.94 13.68
N LEU A 33 -4.60 -1.26 12.95
CA LEU A 33 -3.70 -2.33 13.32
C LEU A 33 -3.04 -2.05 14.68
N TRP A 34 -3.00 -3.08 15.50
CA TRP A 34 -2.38 -3.06 16.85
C TRP A 34 -2.91 -1.96 17.79
N GLY A 35 -4.19 -1.60 17.62
CA GLY A 35 -4.83 -0.62 18.52
C GLY A 35 -4.45 0.84 18.22
N ILE A 36 -3.93 1.13 17.03
CA ILE A 36 -3.69 2.52 16.61
C ILE A 36 -5.03 3.22 16.46
N ASP A 37 -5.18 4.36 17.12
CA ASP A 37 -6.27 5.31 16.95
C ASP A 37 -5.69 6.68 16.64
N GLU A 38 -5.90 7.15 15.41
CA GLU A 38 -5.40 8.45 14.95
C GLU A 38 -6.34 9.61 15.32
N GLY A 39 -7.53 9.30 15.81
CA GLY A 39 -8.55 10.26 16.24
C GLY A 39 -9.25 10.97 15.07
N ALA A 40 -10.20 11.83 15.41
CA ALA A 40 -11.08 12.50 14.45
C ALA A 40 -10.37 13.45 13.46
N GLN A 41 -9.15 13.87 13.76
CA GLN A 41 -8.36 14.77 12.91
C GLN A 41 -7.40 14.04 11.96
N SER A 42 -7.52 12.73 11.83
CA SER A 42 -6.64 11.90 11.00
C SER A 42 -6.61 12.39 9.54
N ALA A 43 -7.76 12.60 8.92
CA ALA A 43 -7.83 13.05 7.54
C ALA A 43 -7.14 14.41 7.30
N GLU A 44 -7.34 15.38 8.21
CA GLU A 44 -6.68 16.69 8.15
C GLU A 44 -5.16 16.56 8.31
N LEU A 45 -4.72 15.70 9.24
CA LEU A 45 -3.31 15.41 9.45
C LEU A 45 -2.66 14.86 8.18
N TYR A 46 -3.29 13.90 7.50
CA TYR A 46 -2.73 13.30 6.28
C TYR A 46 -2.73 14.27 5.10
N ARG A 47 -3.74 15.12 4.95
CA ARG A 47 -3.71 16.19 3.93
C ARG A 47 -2.52 17.13 4.14
N TYR A 48 -2.30 17.57 5.38
CA TYR A 48 -1.15 18.41 5.70
C TYR A 48 0.18 17.67 5.44
N LEU A 49 0.32 16.43 5.95
CA LEU A 49 1.53 15.63 5.80
C LEU A 49 1.88 15.38 4.32
N VAL A 50 0.90 15.01 3.49
CA VAL A 50 1.13 14.72 2.07
C VAL A 50 1.52 15.99 1.30
N ALA A 51 0.92 17.14 1.62
CA ALA A 51 1.30 18.41 1.01
C ALA A 51 2.76 18.80 1.32
N GLU A 52 3.21 18.60 2.56
CA GLU A 52 4.61 18.85 2.95
C GLU A 52 5.58 17.86 2.28
N LEU A 53 5.23 16.59 2.22
CA LEU A 53 6.04 15.56 1.59
C LEU A 53 6.15 15.73 0.06
N ASP A 54 5.09 16.23 -0.61
CA ASP A 54 5.11 16.49 -2.04
C ASP A 54 6.19 17.52 -2.43
N ALA A 55 6.45 18.48 -1.55
CA ALA A 55 7.50 19.48 -1.77
C ALA A 55 8.92 18.89 -1.77
N LEU A 56 9.12 17.71 -1.21
CA LEU A 56 10.43 17.03 -1.19
C LEU A 56 10.79 16.34 -2.51
N GLY A 57 9.83 16.12 -3.41
CA GLY A 57 10.06 15.46 -4.70
C GLY A 57 10.48 14.00 -4.58
N LEU A 58 9.91 13.27 -3.61
CA LEU A 58 10.22 11.86 -3.37
C LEU A 58 9.86 10.98 -4.59
N ALA A 59 10.49 9.81 -4.69
CA ALA A 59 10.30 8.86 -5.78
C ALA A 59 8.84 8.42 -5.93
N TYR A 60 8.16 8.13 -4.83
CA TYR A 60 6.72 7.81 -4.78
C TYR A 60 6.14 7.94 -3.37
N LEU A 61 4.85 8.14 -3.32
CA LEU A 61 4.03 7.93 -2.13
C LEU A 61 3.34 6.56 -2.22
N HIS A 62 3.44 5.75 -1.19
CA HIS A 62 2.69 4.51 -1.06
C HIS A 62 1.58 4.68 -0.02
N LEU A 63 0.33 4.56 -0.43
CA LEU A 63 -0.81 4.59 0.48
C LEU A 63 -1.37 3.18 0.68
N SER A 64 -1.52 2.77 1.93
CA SER A 64 -2.29 1.59 2.29
C SER A 64 -3.58 2.07 2.97
N HIS A 65 -4.71 1.93 2.29
CA HIS A 65 -5.97 2.50 2.76
C HIS A 65 -7.17 1.59 2.49
N PRO A 66 -7.98 1.29 3.52
CA PRO A 66 -9.08 0.32 3.40
C PRO A 66 -10.37 0.87 2.79
N GLY A 67 -10.52 2.19 2.51
CA GLY A 67 -11.71 2.58 1.79
C GLY A 67 -12.35 3.95 2.05
N ASP A 68 -11.67 4.99 2.52
CA ASP A 68 -12.20 6.36 2.42
C ASP A 68 -11.78 6.97 1.08
N GLU A 69 -12.63 6.81 0.05
CA GLU A 69 -12.33 7.26 -1.30
C GLU A 69 -12.19 8.78 -1.40
N ALA A 70 -12.91 9.54 -0.57
CA ALA A 70 -12.79 10.99 -0.53
C ALA A 70 -11.40 11.42 -0.05
N LEU A 71 -10.90 10.78 1.01
CA LEU A 71 -9.55 11.05 1.49
C LEU A 71 -8.48 10.66 0.46
N VAL A 72 -8.62 9.51 -0.20
CA VAL A 72 -7.66 9.08 -1.24
C VAL A 72 -7.64 10.08 -2.39
N ALA A 73 -8.80 10.56 -2.86
CA ALA A 73 -8.88 11.58 -3.91
C ALA A 73 -8.24 12.90 -3.48
N ASP A 74 -8.45 13.33 -2.24
CA ASP A 74 -7.81 14.53 -1.70
C ASP A 74 -6.28 14.37 -1.64
N LEU A 75 -5.79 13.25 -1.12
CA LEU A 75 -4.36 12.98 -1.04
C LEU A 75 -3.73 12.90 -2.44
N ARG A 76 -4.42 12.29 -3.41
CA ARG A 76 -3.97 12.29 -4.81
C ARG A 76 -3.88 13.70 -5.38
N SER A 77 -4.83 14.56 -5.09
CA SER A 77 -4.83 15.94 -5.58
C SER A 77 -3.67 16.79 -5.03
N LEU A 78 -3.18 16.44 -3.86
CA LEU A 78 -2.05 17.09 -3.17
C LEU A 78 -0.70 16.49 -3.59
N TRP A 79 -0.67 15.25 -4.06
CA TRP A 79 0.53 14.54 -4.45
C TRP A 79 0.71 14.52 -5.97
N ARG A 80 1.76 15.15 -6.48
CA ARG A 80 2.05 15.29 -7.92
C ARG A 80 2.92 14.16 -8.49
N GLY A 81 3.63 13.45 -7.62
CA GLY A 81 4.51 12.34 -7.99
C GLY A 81 3.77 11.02 -8.24
N ASN A 82 4.53 9.94 -8.36
CA ASN A 82 3.96 8.60 -8.49
C ASN A 82 3.24 8.18 -7.21
N LEU A 83 2.03 7.65 -7.37
CA LEU A 83 1.23 7.10 -6.28
C LEU A 83 1.13 5.58 -6.43
N VAL A 84 1.48 4.86 -5.38
CA VAL A 84 1.26 3.41 -5.25
C VAL A 84 0.10 3.20 -4.29
N LEU A 85 -0.98 2.53 -4.70
CA LEU A 85 -2.10 2.22 -3.82
C LEU A 85 -2.09 0.75 -3.40
N ASN A 86 -2.30 0.52 -2.12
CA ASN A 86 -2.63 -0.78 -1.54
C ASN A 86 -4.05 -0.73 -0.98
N ARG A 87 -4.91 -1.61 -1.46
CA ARG A 87 -6.31 -1.73 -1.04
C ARG A 87 -6.51 -3.07 -0.31
N PRO A 88 -6.25 -3.17 0.99
CA PRO A 88 -6.45 -4.42 1.73
C PRO A 88 -7.88 -4.95 1.57
N GLY A 89 -8.02 -6.23 1.21
CA GLY A 89 -9.32 -6.87 1.04
C GLY A 89 -10.06 -6.56 -0.26
N ARG A 90 -9.44 -5.82 -1.21
CA ARG A 90 -10.05 -5.58 -2.53
C ARG A 90 -10.27 -6.91 -3.27
N PRO A 91 -11.47 -7.17 -3.82
CA PRO A 91 -11.75 -8.37 -4.59
C PRO A 91 -11.00 -8.34 -5.93
N ARG A 92 -10.75 -9.54 -6.49
CA ARG A 92 -9.94 -9.71 -7.69
C ARG A 92 -10.47 -8.98 -8.92
N ASP A 93 -11.78 -8.93 -9.11
CA ASP A 93 -12.44 -8.25 -10.22
C ASP A 93 -12.23 -6.73 -10.25
N GLN A 94 -11.65 -6.18 -9.17
CA GLN A 94 -11.30 -4.76 -9.03
C GLN A 94 -9.78 -4.52 -9.09
N PHE A 95 -8.97 -5.55 -9.33
CA PHE A 95 -7.53 -5.36 -9.48
C PHE A 95 -7.24 -4.52 -10.72
N GLY A 96 -6.33 -3.56 -10.59
CA GLY A 96 -6.01 -2.60 -11.65
C GLY A 96 -6.99 -1.43 -11.80
N ALA A 97 -8.08 -1.38 -11.02
CA ALA A 97 -9.10 -0.34 -11.16
C ALA A 97 -8.57 1.07 -10.86
N ASP A 98 -7.67 1.22 -9.89
CA ASP A 98 -7.08 2.52 -9.56
C ASP A 98 -6.13 3.00 -10.68
N ILE A 99 -5.44 2.08 -11.35
CA ILE A 99 -4.61 2.39 -12.52
C ILE A 99 -5.49 2.74 -13.70
N ALA A 100 -6.52 1.94 -13.98
CA ALA A 100 -7.43 2.16 -15.10
C ALA A 100 -8.18 3.50 -15.00
N SER A 101 -8.50 3.95 -13.79
CA SER A 101 -9.13 5.24 -13.54
C SER A 101 -8.16 6.42 -13.54
N GLY A 102 -6.85 6.18 -13.58
CA GLY A 102 -5.82 7.22 -13.46
C GLY A 102 -5.65 7.76 -12.03
N LEU A 103 -6.18 7.08 -11.02
CA LEU A 103 -6.04 7.47 -9.62
C LEU A 103 -4.62 7.20 -9.10
N ALA A 104 -4.00 6.10 -9.54
CA ALA A 104 -2.65 5.73 -9.16
C ALA A 104 -1.84 5.24 -10.37
N GLU A 105 -0.52 5.34 -10.29
CA GLU A 105 0.41 4.79 -11.27
C GLU A 105 0.64 3.30 -11.04
N LEU A 106 0.54 2.82 -9.80
CA LEU A 106 0.79 1.44 -9.42
C LEU A 106 -0.20 0.98 -8.34
N GLU A 107 -0.54 -0.30 -8.37
CA GLU A 107 -1.20 -0.99 -7.25
C GLU A 107 -0.25 -2.00 -6.61
N SER A 108 -0.35 -2.18 -5.30
CA SER A 108 0.43 -3.18 -4.57
C SER A 108 -0.46 -4.19 -3.86
N TYR A 109 -0.04 -5.45 -3.88
CA TYR A 109 -0.80 -6.59 -3.37
C TYR A 109 0.06 -7.40 -2.39
N GLY A 110 -0.17 -7.26 -1.09
CA GLY A 110 0.58 -7.98 -0.07
C GLY A 110 0.04 -9.38 0.19
N GLN A 111 -1.14 -9.45 0.79
CA GLN A 111 -1.76 -10.72 1.22
C GLN A 111 -2.01 -11.67 0.06
N THR A 112 -2.48 -11.14 -1.07
CA THR A 112 -2.77 -11.95 -2.25
C THR A 112 -1.49 -12.52 -2.87
N VAL A 113 -0.42 -11.74 -2.95
CA VAL A 113 0.89 -12.20 -3.45
C VAL A 113 1.50 -13.24 -2.52
N LEU A 114 1.39 -13.05 -1.19
CA LEU A 114 1.86 -14.05 -0.23
C LEU A 114 1.22 -15.42 -0.45
N ALA A 115 -0.10 -15.45 -0.69
CA ALA A 115 -0.84 -16.69 -0.89
C ALA A 115 -0.72 -17.27 -2.31
N ASN A 116 -0.15 -16.54 -3.26
CA ASN A 116 -0.05 -16.93 -4.65
C ASN A 116 1.37 -16.69 -5.18
N PRO A 117 2.30 -17.65 -5.01
CA PRO A 117 3.70 -17.50 -5.46
C PRO A 117 3.82 -17.22 -6.96
N ASP A 118 2.85 -17.67 -7.74
CA ASP A 118 2.68 -17.48 -9.17
C ASP A 118 1.62 -16.42 -9.52
N PHE A 119 1.51 -15.37 -8.70
CA PHE A 119 0.45 -14.35 -8.78
C PHE A 119 0.28 -13.74 -10.18
N VAL A 120 1.37 -13.40 -10.85
CA VAL A 120 1.32 -12.80 -12.19
C VAL A 120 0.75 -13.78 -13.21
N GLU A 121 1.21 -15.04 -13.20
CA GLU A 121 0.71 -16.09 -14.06
C GLU A 121 -0.80 -16.34 -13.87
N ARG A 122 -1.26 -16.31 -12.60
CA ARG A 122 -2.70 -16.43 -12.27
C ARG A 122 -3.52 -15.25 -12.78
N LEU A 123 -2.94 -14.05 -12.81
CA LEU A 123 -3.61 -12.90 -13.42
C LEU A 123 -3.70 -13.03 -14.94
N GLU A 124 -2.59 -13.39 -15.59
CA GLU A 124 -2.51 -13.51 -17.06
C GLU A 124 -3.39 -14.63 -17.61
N SER A 125 -3.45 -15.77 -16.91
CA SER A 125 -4.25 -16.93 -17.31
C SER A 125 -5.69 -16.91 -16.82
N ASP A 126 -6.11 -15.88 -16.08
CA ASP A 126 -7.36 -15.86 -15.34
C ASP A 126 -7.54 -17.07 -14.39
N GLY A 127 -6.42 -17.61 -13.90
CA GLY A 127 -6.37 -18.77 -13.00
C GLY A 127 -6.94 -18.48 -11.60
N PRO A 128 -7.36 -19.50 -10.83
CA PRO A 128 -7.91 -19.31 -9.49
C PRO A 128 -6.85 -18.80 -8.52
N MET A 129 -7.27 -17.98 -7.53
CA MET A 129 -6.40 -17.52 -6.45
C MET A 129 -6.54 -18.40 -5.22
N ASN A 130 -5.41 -18.69 -4.55
CA ASN A 130 -5.41 -19.27 -3.21
C ASN A 130 -5.92 -18.22 -2.21
N PRO A 131 -6.79 -18.59 -1.28
CA PRO A 131 -7.17 -17.70 -0.18
C PRO A 131 -5.99 -17.53 0.79
N ALA A 132 -5.68 -16.30 1.15
CA ALA A 132 -4.70 -16.03 2.20
C ALA A 132 -5.26 -16.41 3.59
N ASP A 133 -4.45 -17.00 4.44
CA ASP A 133 -4.81 -17.34 5.84
C ASP A 133 -4.26 -16.29 6.81
N PRO A 134 -5.09 -15.35 7.31
CA PRO A 134 -4.63 -14.31 8.22
C PRO A 134 -4.02 -14.83 9.53
N SER A 135 -4.38 -16.05 9.95
CA SER A 135 -3.85 -16.65 11.19
C SER A 135 -2.36 -16.99 11.09
N THR A 136 -1.80 -17.01 9.88
CA THR A 136 -0.40 -17.36 9.61
C THR A 136 0.49 -16.17 9.29
N TYR A 137 -0.04 -14.94 9.25
CA TYR A 137 0.74 -13.76 8.81
C TYR A 137 1.88 -13.37 9.75
N PHE A 138 1.77 -13.67 11.04
CA PHE A 138 2.74 -13.24 12.05
C PHE A 138 3.09 -14.38 13.01
N GLY A 139 4.36 -14.48 13.36
CA GLY A 139 4.84 -15.42 14.39
C GLY A 139 4.73 -16.90 14.02
N GLY A 140 4.55 -17.19 12.75
CA GLY A 140 4.38 -18.55 12.23
C GLY A 140 5.69 -19.29 11.95
N SER A 141 5.53 -20.44 11.29
CA SER A 141 6.57 -21.28 10.71
C SER A 141 6.51 -21.16 9.18
N ASP A 142 6.87 -22.22 8.49
CA ASP A 142 6.77 -22.32 7.01
C ASP A 142 5.31 -22.29 6.54
N LYS A 143 4.37 -22.73 7.41
CA LYS A 143 2.95 -22.77 7.08
C LYS A 143 2.39 -21.36 6.82
N GLY A 144 1.74 -21.20 5.68
CA GLY A 144 1.14 -19.93 5.25
C GLY A 144 2.15 -18.89 4.78
N TYR A 145 3.43 -19.30 4.63
CA TYR A 145 4.50 -18.44 4.16
C TYR A 145 5.18 -18.96 2.88
N ILE A 146 5.55 -20.26 2.88
CA ILE A 146 6.25 -20.87 1.72
C ILE A 146 5.55 -22.13 1.21
N ASP A 147 4.38 -22.48 1.71
CA ASP A 147 3.66 -23.72 1.40
C ASP A 147 2.38 -23.53 0.55
N TYR A 148 2.12 -22.31 0.09
CA TYR A 148 1.01 -22.07 -0.83
C TYR A 148 1.30 -22.70 -2.19
N PRO A 149 0.35 -23.48 -2.77
CA PRO A 149 0.57 -24.15 -4.04
C PRO A 149 0.53 -23.18 -5.23
N THR A 150 1.37 -23.47 -6.24
CA THR A 150 1.25 -22.87 -7.57
C THR A 150 0.10 -23.49 -8.35
N LEU A 151 -0.24 -22.93 -9.52
CA LEU A 151 -1.20 -23.54 -10.46
C LEU A 151 -0.72 -24.92 -10.92
N ALA A 152 0.58 -25.08 -11.13
CA ALA A 152 1.16 -26.36 -11.53
C ALA A 152 1.02 -27.43 -10.44
N ASP A 153 1.23 -27.05 -9.16
CA ASP A 153 1.07 -27.98 -8.04
C ASP A 153 -0.39 -28.41 -7.84
N ALA A 154 -1.34 -27.50 -8.10
CA ALA A 154 -2.77 -27.78 -7.95
C ALA A 154 -3.34 -28.66 -9.08
N ALA A 155 -2.63 -28.78 -10.20
CA ALA A 155 -3.02 -29.60 -11.36
C ALA A 155 -2.43 -31.02 -11.32
N ALA A 156 -1.54 -31.32 -10.38
CA ALA A 156 -0.85 -32.61 -10.23
C ALA A 156 -1.59 -33.51 -9.26
#